data_66f920bfccedb3f243605afeacf6e561
#
_entry.id   66f920bfccedb3f243605afeacf6e561
#
_cell.length_a   1.000
_cell.length_b   1.000
_cell.length_c   1.000
_cell.angle_alpha   90.00
_cell.angle_beta   90.00
_cell.angle_gamma   90.00
#
_symmetry.space_group_name_H-M   'P 1'
#
loop_
_entity.id
_entity.type
_entity.pdbx_description
1 polymer ?
#
loop_
_entity_poly.entity_id
_entity_poly.type
_entity_poly.pdbx_seq_one_letter_code
_entity_poly.pdbx_strand_id
1 'polypeptide(L)'
;YVDEISITNEPNGDWNDDTKPKVKITIGAESDYAFSSGLSKSDVYLGNDEQKVTSVTRSTSKLYVYVTLQQISDIDSEYDDEDYDLDVYDLSWDDSYGGVAYWEGTEYAKKYQVRLYRDGDSVGSAYTTTNNYYNFCGSFTKEGSYTFRVKAVRGSDESSWRESEPKDVDRNGASAIYANRTVASN
;
A
#
# COMPACT_ATOMS: atom_id res chain seq x y z
N TYR A 1 -8.33 -5.39 -36.09
CA TYR A 1 -7.35 -5.96 -35.12
C TYR A 1 -6.78 -4.87 -34.21
N VAL A 2 -6.42 -5.24 -32.99
CA VAL A 2 -5.68 -4.34 -32.08
C VAL A 2 -4.24 -4.27 -32.55
N ASP A 3 -3.77 -3.05 -32.84
CA ASP A 3 -2.43 -2.77 -33.37
C ASP A 3 -1.46 -2.48 -32.24
N GLU A 4 -1.89 -1.68 -31.24
CA GLU A 4 -1.07 -1.27 -30.10
C GLU A 4 -1.94 -0.93 -28.90
N ILE A 5 -1.42 -1.22 -27.70
CA ILE A 5 -1.95 -0.70 -26.44
C ILE A 5 -0.81 0.00 -25.72
N SER A 6 -0.99 1.26 -25.34
CA SER A 6 0.02 2.06 -24.64
C SER A 6 -0.60 2.82 -23.47
N ILE A 7 0.18 2.93 -22.38
CA ILE A 7 -0.19 3.75 -21.22
C ILE A 7 0.22 5.20 -21.53
N THR A 8 -0.68 6.15 -21.27
CA THR A 8 -0.46 7.56 -21.63
C THR A 8 -0.12 8.45 -20.45
N ASN A 9 -0.19 7.93 -19.23
CA ASN A 9 0.15 8.64 -17.99
C ASN A 9 1.06 7.80 -17.09
N GLU A 10 1.98 7.05 -17.68
CA GLU A 10 2.96 6.26 -16.94
C GLU A 10 3.81 7.16 -16.03
N PRO A 11 3.90 6.88 -14.72
CA PRO A 11 4.70 7.70 -13.81
C PRO A 11 6.21 7.42 -13.98
N ASN A 12 7.05 8.37 -13.57
CA ASN A 12 8.49 8.17 -13.47
C ASN A 12 8.84 7.44 -12.16
N GLY A 13 8.40 6.22 -11.99
CA GLY A 13 8.58 5.41 -10.77
C GLY A 13 7.37 4.52 -10.52
N ASP A 14 7.18 4.14 -9.27
CA ASP A 14 6.07 3.28 -8.89
C ASP A 14 4.71 3.99 -9.04
N TRP A 15 3.69 3.20 -9.33
CA TRP A 15 2.32 3.68 -9.38
C TRP A 15 1.82 4.03 -7.97
N ASN A 16 1.12 5.16 -7.86
CA ASN A 16 0.40 5.53 -6.65
C ASN A 16 -0.98 4.86 -6.66
N ASP A 17 -1.41 4.33 -5.52
CA ASP A 17 -2.70 3.64 -5.34
C ASP A 17 -3.90 4.50 -5.77
N ASP A 18 -3.81 5.82 -5.61
CA ASP A 18 -4.86 6.76 -6.05
C ASP A 18 -4.85 7.05 -7.56
N THR A 19 -3.91 6.48 -8.31
CA THR A 19 -3.79 6.76 -9.74
C THR A 19 -4.80 5.95 -10.54
N LYS A 20 -5.45 6.63 -11.49
CA LYS A 20 -6.25 6.00 -12.54
C LYS A 20 -5.42 5.90 -13.81
N PRO A 21 -4.98 4.70 -14.22
CA PRO A 21 -4.22 4.54 -15.44
C PRO A 21 -5.02 4.98 -16.65
N LYS A 22 -4.36 5.66 -17.60
CA LYS A 22 -4.96 6.05 -18.87
C LYS A 22 -4.30 5.29 -20.00
N VAL A 23 -5.11 4.64 -20.80
CA VAL A 23 -4.68 3.75 -21.86
C VAL A 23 -5.15 4.29 -23.21
N LYS A 24 -4.28 4.21 -24.19
CA LYS A 24 -4.60 4.40 -25.60
C LYS A 24 -4.57 3.05 -26.30
N ILE A 25 -5.67 2.66 -26.89
CA ILE A 25 -5.79 1.45 -27.72
C ILE A 25 -5.82 1.90 -29.17
N THR A 26 -4.91 1.40 -29.97
CA THR A 26 -4.86 1.62 -31.41
C THR A 26 -5.42 0.38 -32.11
N ILE A 27 -6.47 0.58 -32.90
CA ILE A 27 -7.12 -0.47 -33.67
C ILE A 27 -6.87 -0.18 -35.15
N GLY A 28 -6.31 -1.15 -35.87
CA GLY A 28 -6.11 -1.11 -37.30
C GLY A 28 -7.33 -1.65 -38.06
N ALA A 29 -7.70 -1.02 -39.18
CA ALA A 29 -8.62 -1.60 -40.12
C ALA A 29 -7.89 -2.63 -41.00
N GLU A 30 -8.56 -3.69 -41.39
CA GLU A 30 -8.04 -4.61 -42.40
C GLU A 30 -8.02 -3.96 -43.78
N SER A 31 -7.29 -4.56 -44.70
CA SER A 31 -7.24 -4.09 -46.09
C SER A 31 -8.65 -3.95 -46.64
N ASP A 32 -8.90 -2.88 -47.38
CA ASP A 32 -10.18 -2.52 -47.99
C ASP A 32 -11.30 -2.06 -47.04
N TYR A 33 -11.01 -1.95 -45.73
CA TYR A 33 -11.94 -1.41 -44.74
C TYR A 33 -11.46 -0.06 -44.18
N ALA A 34 -12.42 0.75 -43.77
CA ALA A 34 -12.16 2.03 -43.13
C ALA A 34 -13.12 2.26 -41.96
N PHE A 35 -12.66 2.99 -40.97
CA PHE A 35 -13.52 3.39 -39.85
C PHE A 35 -14.52 4.48 -40.29
N SER A 36 -15.79 4.27 -39.91
CA SER A 36 -16.86 5.22 -40.21
C SER A 36 -16.57 6.63 -39.67
N SER A 37 -16.93 7.65 -40.45
CA SER A 37 -16.75 9.04 -40.01
C SER A 37 -17.62 9.43 -38.81
N GLY A 38 -18.70 8.71 -38.55
CA GLY A 38 -19.61 8.96 -37.43
C GLY A 38 -19.22 8.28 -36.11
N LEU A 39 -18.14 7.47 -36.08
CA LEU A 39 -17.73 6.79 -34.86
C LEU A 39 -17.39 7.78 -33.75
N SER A 40 -18.00 7.55 -32.60
CA SER A 40 -17.86 8.32 -31.35
C SER A 40 -17.58 7.40 -30.16
N LYS A 41 -17.35 7.97 -28.98
CA LYS A 41 -17.13 7.17 -27.77
C LYS A 41 -18.33 6.33 -27.34
N SER A 42 -19.55 6.69 -27.74
CA SER A 42 -20.78 5.93 -27.47
C SER A 42 -20.90 4.65 -28.29
N ASP A 43 -20.09 4.51 -29.34
CA ASP A 43 -20.09 3.36 -30.23
C ASP A 43 -19.01 2.32 -29.83
N VAL A 44 -18.25 2.60 -28.77
CA VAL A 44 -17.15 1.72 -28.28
C VAL A 44 -17.52 1.15 -26.92
N TYR A 45 -17.58 -0.16 -26.85
CA TYR A 45 -17.87 -0.93 -25.64
C TYR A 45 -16.60 -1.69 -25.20
N LEU A 46 -16.29 -1.60 -23.93
CA LEU A 46 -15.21 -2.34 -23.28
C LEU A 46 -15.89 -3.36 -22.36
N GLY A 47 -15.89 -4.57 -22.60
CA GLY A 47 -16.43 -5.75 -21.96
C GLY A 47 -17.13 -5.66 -20.56
N ASN A 48 -16.87 -4.61 -19.78
CA ASN A 48 -17.58 -4.29 -18.53
C ASN A 48 -17.86 -2.78 -18.44
N ASP A 49 -18.83 -2.38 -17.61
CA ASP A 49 -19.30 -1.00 -17.47
C ASP A 49 -18.37 -0.09 -16.63
N GLU A 50 -17.33 -0.65 -16.02
CA GLU A 50 -16.48 0.04 -15.04
C GLU A 50 -15.36 0.86 -15.69
N GLN A 51 -15.04 0.57 -16.95
CA GLN A 51 -14.00 1.25 -17.69
C GLN A 51 -14.58 2.36 -18.56
N LYS A 52 -14.11 3.56 -18.39
CA LYS A 52 -14.65 4.73 -19.06
C LYS A 52 -13.87 5.08 -20.33
N VAL A 53 -14.50 4.89 -21.48
CA VAL A 53 -14.02 5.49 -22.74
C VAL A 53 -14.13 7.01 -22.64
N THR A 54 -13.00 7.70 -22.66
CA THR A 54 -12.92 9.17 -22.50
C THR A 54 -13.00 9.89 -23.83
N SER A 55 -12.35 9.36 -24.86
CA SER A 55 -12.42 9.90 -26.21
C SER A 55 -12.14 8.83 -27.26
N VAL A 56 -12.60 9.09 -28.48
CA VAL A 56 -12.31 8.30 -29.66
C VAL A 56 -11.89 9.28 -30.76
N THR A 57 -10.73 9.01 -31.38
CA THR A 57 -10.29 9.71 -32.57
C THR A 57 -9.94 8.71 -33.67
N ARG A 58 -9.94 9.11 -34.92
CA ARG A 58 -9.70 8.19 -36.02
C ARG A 58 -8.94 8.83 -37.18
N SER A 59 -8.29 7.98 -37.93
CA SER A 59 -7.89 8.21 -39.33
C SER A 59 -8.66 7.24 -40.24
N THR A 60 -8.36 7.22 -41.53
CA THR A 60 -8.98 6.28 -42.44
C THR A 60 -8.73 4.82 -42.06
N SER A 61 -7.51 4.50 -41.65
CA SER A 61 -7.07 3.13 -41.36
C SER A 61 -6.89 2.82 -39.87
N LYS A 62 -7.00 3.82 -39.00
CA LYS A 62 -6.77 3.61 -37.54
C LYS A 62 -7.85 4.28 -36.71
N LEU A 63 -8.27 3.57 -35.65
CA LEU A 63 -9.11 4.08 -34.59
C LEU A 63 -8.27 4.15 -33.30
N TYR A 64 -8.32 5.27 -32.62
CA TYR A 64 -7.65 5.48 -31.34
C TYR A 64 -8.72 5.63 -30.26
N VAL A 65 -8.74 4.70 -29.32
CA VAL A 65 -9.65 4.69 -28.18
C VAL A 65 -8.86 5.06 -26.93
N TYR A 66 -9.29 6.09 -26.23
CA TYR A 66 -8.69 6.51 -24.97
C TYR A 66 -9.61 6.09 -23.82
N VAL A 67 -9.03 5.40 -22.87
CA VAL A 67 -9.72 4.79 -21.72
C VAL A 67 -9.09 5.28 -20.44
N THR A 68 -9.91 5.60 -19.46
CA THR A 68 -9.46 5.71 -18.06
C THR A 68 -9.89 4.46 -17.36
N LEU A 69 -8.92 3.72 -16.82
CA LEU A 69 -9.16 2.50 -16.05
C LEU A 69 -9.61 2.86 -14.62
N GLN A 70 -10.03 1.86 -13.88
CA GLN A 70 -10.27 1.98 -12.46
C GLN A 70 -9.02 2.47 -11.71
N GLN A 71 -9.22 2.99 -10.53
CA GLN A 71 -8.13 3.33 -9.63
C GLN A 71 -7.39 2.06 -9.22
N ILE A 72 -6.06 2.14 -9.04
CA ILE A 72 -5.27 0.94 -8.74
C ILE A 72 -5.71 0.31 -7.43
N SER A 73 -6.00 1.12 -6.41
CA SER A 73 -6.57 0.64 -5.16
C SER A 73 -7.92 -0.09 -5.30
N ASP A 74 -8.73 0.31 -6.29
CA ASP A 74 -10.04 -0.32 -6.52
C ASP A 74 -9.89 -1.69 -7.21
N ILE A 75 -8.82 -1.86 -8.01
CA ILE A 75 -8.52 -3.15 -8.68
C ILE A 75 -8.08 -4.19 -7.64
N ASP A 76 -7.28 -3.78 -6.66
CA ASP A 76 -6.89 -4.66 -5.56
C ASP A 76 -8.13 -5.13 -4.76
N SER A 77 -9.17 -4.31 -4.63
CA SER A 77 -10.39 -4.67 -3.87
C SER A 77 -11.32 -5.65 -4.60
N GLU A 78 -11.34 -5.69 -5.93
CA GLU A 78 -12.17 -6.62 -6.71
C GLU A 78 -11.64 -8.06 -6.76
N TYR A 79 -10.32 -8.23 -6.60
CA TYR A 79 -9.71 -9.55 -6.51
C TYR A 79 -9.67 -10.07 -5.06
N ASP A 80 -10.17 -9.29 -4.11
CA ASP A 80 -10.04 -9.49 -2.68
C ASP A 80 -11.28 -10.08 -1.99
N ASP A 81 -12.06 -10.91 -2.67
CA ASP A 81 -12.98 -11.87 -2.03
C ASP A 81 -12.23 -13.09 -1.41
N GLU A 82 -10.90 -13.08 -1.43
CA GLU A 82 -10.09 -13.97 -0.60
C GLU A 82 -9.88 -13.30 0.76
N ASP A 83 -10.33 -13.98 1.80
CA ASP A 83 -10.21 -13.62 3.22
C ASP A 83 -8.71 -13.54 3.59
N TYR A 84 -8.05 -12.39 3.31
CA TYR A 84 -6.64 -12.22 3.67
C TYR A 84 -6.51 -12.20 5.17
N ASP A 85 -5.69 -13.09 5.68
CA ASP A 85 -5.21 -12.97 7.03
C ASP A 85 -4.22 -11.80 7.13
N LEU A 86 -4.72 -10.64 7.55
CA LEU A 86 -3.90 -9.47 7.90
C LEU A 86 -3.43 -9.51 9.35
N ASP A 87 -3.74 -10.54 10.11
CA ASP A 87 -3.35 -10.63 11.51
C ASP A 87 -1.82 -10.62 11.66
N VAL A 88 -1.39 -9.97 12.71
CA VAL A 88 0.02 -9.85 13.08
C VAL A 88 0.28 -10.75 14.29
N TYR A 89 1.36 -11.51 14.26
CA TYR A 89 1.69 -12.53 15.26
C TYR A 89 3.06 -12.28 15.90
N ASP A 90 3.39 -13.03 16.93
CA ASP A 90 4.71 -13.14 17.56
C ASP A 90 5.38 -11.79 17.87
N LEU A 91 4.62 -10.91 18.53
CA LEU A 91 5.13 -9.62 18.97
C LEU A 91 6.17 -9.79 20.06
N SER A 92 7.37 -9.28 19.84
CA SER A 92 8.48 -9.42 20.77
C SER A 92 9.36 -8.18 20.83
N TRP A 93 10.10 -8.03 21.92
CA TRP A 93 11.15 -7.05 22.07
C TRP A 93 12.51 -7.68 21.77
N ASP A 94 13.37 -6.94 21.06
CA ASP A 94 14.76 -7.35 20.83
C ASP A 94 15.54 -7.44 22.16
N ASP A 95 16.29 -8.53 22.32
CA ASP A 95 17.09 -8.77 23.52
C ASP A 95 18.39 -7.94 23.53
N SER A 96 18.94 -7.59 22.36
CA SER A 96 20.24 -6.94 22.25
C SER A 96 20.16 -5.43 22.48
N TYR A 97 19.15 -4.77 21.92
CA TYR A 97 18.96 -3.32 22.02
C TYR A 97 17.86 -2.92 22.99
N GLY A 98 16.98 -3.86 23.31
CA GLY A 98 15.94 -3.76 24.31
C GLY A 98 14.75 -2.86 23.95
N GLY A 99 14.88 -1.99 22.96
CA GLY A 99 13.84 -1.05 22.53
C GLY A 99 13.42 -1.18 21.07
N VAL A 100 13.85 -2.25 20.40
CA VAL A 100 13.37 -2.58 19.05
C VAL A 100 12.22 -3.56 19.17
N ALA A 101 11.09 -3.20 18.59
CA ALA A 101 9.89 -4.02 18.49
C ALA A 101 9.96 -4.87 17.22
N TYR A 102 9.64 -6.17 17.33
CA TYR A 102 9.50 -7.11 16.21
C TYR A 102 8.13 -7.76 16.23
N TRP A 103 7.67 -8.15 15.06
CA TRP A 103 6.45 -8.95 14.87
C TRP A 103 6.58 -9.86 13.66
N GLU A 104 5.87 -10.97 13.66
CA GLU A 104 5.67 -11.74 12.46
C GLU A 104 4.59 -11.07 11.63
N GLY A 105 4.98 -10.64 10.42
CA GLY A 105 4.08 -9.99 9.48
C GLY A 105 3.34 -10.99 8.61
N THR A 106 2.32 -10.52 7.92
CA THR A 106 1.62 -11.27 6.88
C THR A 106 2.15 -10.90 5.50
N GLU A 107 2.13 -11.84 4.58
CA GLU A 107 2.52 -11.62 3.17
C GLU A 107 1.61 -10.63 2.44
N TYR A 108 0.40 -10.44 2.96
CA TYR A 108 -0.60 -9.55 2.37
C TYR A 108 -0.45 -8.09 2.79
N ALA A 109 0.22 -7.81 3.91
CA ALA A 109 0.42 -6.45 4.39
C ALA A 109 1.33 -5.64 3.45
N LYS A 110 0.93 -4.43 3.13
CA LYS A 110 1.75 -3.45 2.39
C LYS A 110 2.54 -2.55 3.33
N LYS A 111 2.05 -2.35 4.53
CA LYS A 111 2.68 -1.55 5.60
C LYS A 111 2.10 -1.93 6.95
N TYR A 112 2.75 -1.48 7.99
CA TYR A 112 2.31 -1.62 9.38
C TYR A 112 2.18 -0.26 10.02
N GLN A 113 1.22 -0.11 10.91
CA GLN A 113 1.18 0.99 11.87
C GLN A 113 1.58 0.45 13.24
N VAL A 114 2.52 1.11 13.90
CA VAL A 114 3.04 0.69 15.19
C VAL A 114 3.06 1.86 16.16
N ARG A 115 2.75 1.62 17.44
CA ARG A 115 2.68 2.65 18.48
C ARG A 115 3.20 2.13 19.80
N LEU A 116 4.01 2.97 20.49
CA LEU A 116 4.54 2.68 21.81
C LEU A 116 3.58 3.16 22.89
N TYR A 117 3.50 2.41 23.99
CA TYR A 117 2.78 2.74 25.21
C TYR A 117 3.71 2.60 26.42
N ARG A 118 3.48 3.37 27.45
CA ARG A 118 4.11 3.25 28.75
C ARG A 118 3.05 3.41 29.84
N ASP A 119 2.99 2.44 30.76
CA ASP A 119 2.00 2.42 31.84
C ASP A 119 0.54 2.54 31.34
N GLY A 120 0.28 2.07 30.12
CA GLY A 120 -1.01 2.14 29.42
C GLY A 120 -1.23 3.42 28.61
N ASP A 121 -0.41 4.45 28.78
CA ASP A 121 -0.51 5.71 28.04
C ASP A 121 0.35 5.69 26.78
N SER A 122 -0.16 6.28 25.69
CA SER A 122 0.59 6.33 24.43
C SER A 122 1.82 7.25 24.52
N VAL A 123 2.96 6.77 24.00
CA VAL A 123 4.20 7.54 23.89
C VAL A 123 4.35 8.03 22.45
N GLY A 124 3.92 9.25 22.21
CA GLY A 124 3.94 9.87 20.86
C GLY A 124 2.82 9.38 19.94
N SER A 125 3.00 9.63 18.64
CA SER A 125 2.07 9.22 17.58
C SER A 125 2.33 7.79 17.12
N ALA A 126 1.41 7.22 16.36
CA ALA A 126 1.68 5.98 15.61
C ALA A 126 2.67 6.27 14.48
N TYR A 127 3.54 5.31 14.21
CA TYR A 127 4.51 5.32 13.11
C TYR A 127 4.07 4.33 12.04
N THR A 128 4.46 4.59 10.80
CA THR A 128 4.23 3.69 9.67
C THR A 128 5.56 3.13 9.19
N THR A 129 5.61 1.81 8.92
CA THR A 129 6.78 1.12 8.39
C THR A 129 6.36 0.01 7.44
N THR A 130 7.21 -0.33 6.48
CA THR A 130 7.07 -1.51 5.63
C THR A 130 7.85 -2.72 6.17
N ASN A 131 8.70 -2.49 7.19
CA ASN A 131 9.45 -3.54 7.86
C ASN A 131 8.58 -4.21 8.93
N ASN A 132 8.91 -5.42 9.30
CA ASN A 132 8.32 -6.15 10.42
C ASN A 132 9.01 -5.86 11.77
N TYR A 133 9.63 -4.71 11.89
CA TYR A 133 10.23 -4.19 13.12
C TYR A 133 10.17 -2.66 13.16
N TYR A 134 10.32 -2.10 14.37
CA TYR A 134 10.46 -0.67 14.58
C TYR A 134 11.35 -0.34 15.78
N ASN A 135 12.27 0.62 15.62
CA ASN A 135 13.18 1.04 16.67
C ASN A 135 12.56 2.15 17.54
N PHE A 136 12.17 1.80 18.75
CA PHE A 136 11.69 2.72 19.78
C PHE A 136 12.76 3.16 20.78
N CYS A 137 14.02 2.77 20.64
CA CYS A 137 15.06 3.06 21.64
C CYS A 137 15.10 4.52 22.05
N GLY A 138 14.92 5.46 21.11
CA GLY A 138 14.87 6.89 21.39
C GLY A 138 13.67 7.38 22.21
N SER A 139 12.66 6.54 22.42
CA SER A 139 11.46 6.84 23.19
C SER A 139 11.51 6.33 24.64
N PHE A 140 12.55 5.55 25.02
CA PHE A 140 12.75 5.05 26.37
C PHE A 140 13.42 6.11 27.26
N THR A 141 12.68 7.14 27.60
CA THR A 141 13.18 8.32 28.35
C THR A 141 12.87 8.28 29.84
N LYS A 142 12.06 7.34 30.30
CA LYS A 142 11.61 7.19 31.69
C LYS A 142 11.48 5.71 32.04
N GLU A 143 11.49 5.41 33.32
CA GLU A 143 11.07 4.09 33.84
C GLU A 143 9.57 3.87 33.62
N GLY A 144 9.13 2.60 33.57
CA GLY A 144 7.74 2.20 33.40
C GLY A 144 7.59 0.84 32.74
N SER A 145 6.35 0.42 32.58
CA SER A 145 5.98 -0.81 31.86
C SER A 145 5.64 -0.44 30.42
N TYR A 146 6.46 -0.91 29.48
CA TYR A 146 6.33 -0.58 28.06
C TYR A 146 5.66 -1.72 27.29
N THR A 147 4.67 -1.38 26.46
CA THR A 147 4.12 -2.24 25.42
C THR A 147 4.15 -1.52 24.08
N PHE A 148 4.10 -2.27 22.99
CA PHE A 148 3.79 -1.69 21.68
C PHE A 148 2.57 -2.37 21.09
N ARG A 149 1.85 -1.62 20.26
CA ARG A 149 0.75 -2.14 19.46
C ARG A 149 1.10 -2.02 17.99
N VAL A 150 0.72 -3.01 17.21
CA VAL A 150 0.92 -3.03 15.77
C VAL A 150 -0.32 -3.55 15.07
N LYS A 151 -0.58 -3.04 13.87
CA LYS A 151 -1.58 -3.55 12.94
C LYS A 151 -1.03 -3.54 11.53
N ALA A 152 -1.47 -4.49 10.72
CA ALA A 152 -1.19 -4.53 9.29
C ALA A 152 -2.20 -3.66 8.52
N VAL A 153 -1.75 -3.13 7.37
CA VAL A 153 -2.55 -2.27 6.50
C VAL A 153 -2.30 -2.66 5.04
N ARG A 154 -3.41 -2.82 4.29
CA ARG A 154 -3.42 -3.07 2.84
C ARG A 154 -4.53 -2.22 2.21
N GLY A 155 -4.15 -1.17 1.46
CA GLY A 155 -5.14 -0.23 0.92
C GLY A 155 -5.98 0.40 2.02
N SER A 156 -7.29 0.18 1.97
CA SER A 156 -8.27 0.56 3.00
C SER A 156 -8.41 -0.43 4.14
N ASP A 157 -7.90 -1.66 3.97
CA ASP A 157 -8.09 -2.75 4.92
C ASP A 157 -7.03 -2.72 6.00
N GLU A 158 -7.45 -2.97 7.22
CA GLU A 158 -6.61 -2.93 8.40
C GLU A 158 -6.93 -4.11 9.32
N SER A 159 -5.88 -4.74 9.86
CA SER A 159 -6.08 -5.70 10.94
C SER A 159 -6.48 -5.02 12.24
N SER A 160 -6.93 -5.81 13.20
CA SER A 160 -7.03 -5.36 14.59
C SER A 160 -5.64 -5.03 15.17
N TRP A 161 -5.59 -4.08 16.12
CA TRP A 161 -4.38 -3.83 16.88
C TRP A 161 -4.02 -5.03 17.75
N ARG A 162 -2.80 -5.52 17.63
CA ARG A 162 -2.21 -6.53 18.53
C ARG A 162 -1.26 -5.84 19.46
N GLU A 163 -1.22 -6.28 20.72
CA GLU A 163 -0.37 -5.72 21.76
C GLU A 163 0.68 -6.73 22.22
N SER A 164 1.91 -6.26 22.40
CA SER A 164 3.00 -7.07 22.91
C SER A 164 2.86 -7.38 24.39
N GLU A 165 3.58 -8.40 24.87
CA GLU A 165 3.82 -8.56 26.30
C GLU A 165 4.50 -7.30 26.87
N PRO A 166 4.23 -6.95 28.14
CA PRO A 166 4.84 -5.79 28.78
C PRO A 166 6.32 -6.03 29.05
N LYS A 167 7.10 -4.97 28.92
CA LYS A 167 8.51 -4.89 29.28
C LYS A 167 8.69 -3.88 30.40
N ASP A 168 8.98 -4.35 31.60
CA ASP A 168 9.26 -3.48 32.74
C ASP A 168 10.71 -2.97 32.67
N VAL A 169 10.85 -1.67 32.75
CA VAL A 169 12.12 -0.97 32.61
C VAL A 169 12.31 0.02 33.77
N ASP A 170 13.37 -0.17 34.52
CA ASP A 170 13.80 0.79 35.53
C ASP A 170 14.54 1.98 34.90
N ARG A 171 14.90 2.98 35.71
CA ARG A 171 15.59 4.18 35.23
C ARG A 171 16.92 3.89 34.52
N ASN A 172 17.67 2.91 34.99
CA ASN A 172 18.97 2.53 34.41
C ASN A 172 18.77 1.81 33.09
N GLY A 173 17.80 0.88 33.04
CA GLY A 173 17.39 0.18 31.84
C GLY A 173 16.89 1.14 30.76
N ALA A 174 16.07 2.12 31.11
CA ALA A 174 15.62 3.17 30.17
C ALA A 174 16.81 3.93 29.56
N SER A 175 17.77 4.33 30.39
CA SER A 175 18.97 5.03 29.92
C SER A 175 19.85 4.15 29.02
N ALA A 176 19.99 2.87 29.34
CA ALA A 176 20.74 1.91 28.54
C ALA A 176 20.07 1.66 27.16
N ILE A 177 18.74 1.49 27.14
CA ILE A 177 17.97 1.32 25.90
C ILE A 177 18.08 2.60 25.04
N TYR A 178 17.91 3.77 25.64
CA TYR A 178 18.02 5.06 24.94
C TYR A 178 19.39 5.25 24.28
N ALA A 179 20.46 4.75 24.89
CA ALA A 179 21.80 4.82 24.30
C ALA A 179 21.89 4.09 22.95
N ASN A 180 21.06 3.07 22.71
CA ASN A 180 21.03 2.29 21.46
C ASN A 180 20.25 2.95 20.32
N ARG A 181 19.71 4.16 20.50
CA ARG A 181 18.84 4.83 19.50
C ARG A 181 19.47 5.06 18.13
N THR A 182 20.80 5.12 18.06
CA THR A 182 21.54 5.38 16.81
C THR A 182 22.13 4.11 16.18
N VAL A 183 22.11 2.99 16.89
CA VAL A 183 22.72 1.72 16.44
C VAL A 183 21.74 0.87 15.66
N ALA A 184 20.47 0.84 16.09
CA ALA A 184 19.40 0.15 15.39
C ALA A 184 18.75 1.12 14.41
N SER A 185 19.09 1.01 13.11
CA SER A 185 18.44 1.77 12.05
C SER A 185 17.03 1.23 11.77
N ASN A 186 16.08 2.12 11.53
CA ASN A 186 14.76 1.77 10.99
C ASN A 186 14.83 1.55 9.49
#